data_b0507a4016913ff4a500643c18067281
#
_entry.id   b0507a4016913ff4a500643c18067281
#
_cell.length_a   1.000
_cell.length_b   1.000
_cell.length_c   1.000
_cell.angle_alpha   90.00
_cell.angle_beta   90.00
_cell.angle_gamma   90.00
#
_symmetry.space_group_name_H-M   'P 1'
#
loop_
_entity.id
_entity.type
_entity.pdbx_description
1 polymer ?
#
loop_
_entity_poly.entity_id
_entity_poly.type
_entity_poly.pdbx_seq_one_letter_code
_entity_poly.pdbx_strand_id
1 'polypeptide(L)'
;MVVAPAAPKLSLQCEAIAADTTTIRSLDWDRSRFDIEFGLRNGTTYNAFLVRGERTALIDTSHAKFRDTWIPLLKQQIDPTAIDVLIVSHTEPDHSGLIGDLIDLNPEIEIVGSKVALQFLKDQVHRPFKSRAVKSGEELDLGTNPDSGIQHRFEFLSAPNLHWPDTIFSFDHGTGILYTCDAFGLHYCSDDVFDADPGAIAPDFRFYYDCLMGPNARSVLQALKRMDALPDINTIAVGHGPLLRQHLSHWVNDYREWSSQRSKGDSYAAVCYLSQYGFSDRLSQAIAHGIGKADAQVQLVDLRATDPQELTALVGEAKAVVVPTWPAEPDGELQASIGTLLAALKPKQLVGVYDAFGGNDEPIDAVADQLRSQGLKPAFEPLRIRQLPQGGDYQRCEESGTDLGQILTRKKSIEALRSIDANLDKALGRLTGGLYIVTASQGEGDARRSGAMVASWVAQASFRPPGLSVAVAKD
;
A
#
# COMPACT_ATOMS: atom_id res chain seq x y z
N MET A 1 2.02 43.20 -1.87
CA MET A 1 1.61 42.40 -3.04
C MET A 1 1.87 40.95 -2.72
N VAL A 2 0.83 40.15 -2.63
CA VAL A 2 0.99 38.69 -2.56
C VAL A 2 1.27 38.29 -4.00
N VAL A 3 2.49 37.84 -4.27
CA VAL A 3 2.84 37.26 -5.58
C VAL A 3 2.07 35.96 -5.70
N ALA A 4 1.20 35.84 -6.70
CA ALA A 4 0.52 34.59 -6.99
C ALA A 4 1.61 33.50 -7.20
N PRO A 5 1.44 32.29 -6.63
CA PRO A 5 2.36 31.22 -6.88
C PRO A 5 2.47 30.96 -8.40
N ALA A 6 3.68 30.77 -8.89
CA ALA A 6 3.91 30.40 -10.30
C ALA A 6 3.08 29.14 -10.60
N ALA A 7 2.53 29.05 -11.82
CA ALA A 7 1.85 27.85 -12.26
C ALA A 7 2.83 26.66 -12.18
N PRO A 8 2.40 25.47 -11.71
CA PRO A 8 3.28 24.31 -11.60
C PRO A 8 3.86 23.95 -12.98
N LYS A 9 5.14 23.61 -13.00
CA LYS A 9 5.81 23.18 -14.23
C LYS A 9 5.42 21.73 -14.52
N LEU A 10 4.42 21.55 -15.38
CA LEU A 10 3.93 20.27 -15.86
C LEU A 10 4.30 20.09 -17.32
N SER A 11 4.82 18.92 -17.69
CA SER A 11 5.11 18.57 -19.08
C SER A 11 4.82 17.10 -19.34
N LEU A 12 4.75 16.73 -20.63
CA LEU A 12 4.54 15.35 -21.07
C LEU A 12 5.68 14.90 -21.95
N GLN A 13 6.02 13.63 -21.85
CA GLN A 13 6.98 12.96 -22.71
C GLN A 13 6.35 11.68 -23.25
N CYS A 14 6.61 11.37 -24.52
CA CYS A 14 6.10 10.15 -25.17
C CYS A 14 7.25 9.53 -25.96
N GLU A 15 7.71 8.35 -25.51
CA GLU A 15 8.93 7.72 -26.05
C GLU A 15 8.71 6.21 -26.25
N ALA A 16 9.25 5.69 -27.37
CA ALA A 16 9.31 4.25 -27.56
C ALA A 16 10.35 3.62 -26.62
N ILE A 17 9.94 2.62 -25.85
CA ILE A 17 10.80 1.93 -24.88
C ILE A 17 11.16 0.51 -25.32
N ALA A 18 10.37 -0.09 -26.19
CA ALA A 18 10.66 -1.34 -26.88
C ALA A 18 9.88 -1.36 -28.20
N ALA A 19 10.02 -2.42 -28.99
CA ALA A 19 9.17 -2.63 -30.13
C ALA A 19 7.69 -2.64 -29.69
N ASP A 20 6.83 -1.94 -30.43
CA ASP A 20 5.39 -1.84 -30.18
C ASP A 20 5.00 -1.24 -28.82
N THR A 21 5.94 -0.81 -28.02
CA THR A 21 5.74 -0.32 -26.64
C THR A 21 6.19 1.11 -26.50
N THR A 22 5.27 1.98 -26.12
CA THR A 22 5.49 3.41 -25.90
C THR A 22 5.14 3.79 -24.45
N THR A 23 6.00 4.54 -23.78
CA THR A 23 5.67 5.17 -22.49
C THR A 23 5.11 6.56 -22.71
N ILE A 24 4.09 6.92 -21.91
CA ILE A 24 3.53 8.27 -21.79
C ILE A 24 3.83 8.73 -20.36
N ARG A 25 4.81 9.61 -20.21
CA ARG A 25 5.26 10.10 -18.92
C ARG A 25 4.70 11.50 -18.65
N SER A 26 4.04 11.67 -17.54
CA SER A 26 3.59 12.97 -17.02
C SER A 26 4.63 13.48 -16.03
N LEU A 27 5.34 14.55 -16.37
CA LEU A 27 6.44 15.11 -15.60
C LEU A 27 5.94 16.26 -14.73
N ASP A 28 6.01 16.08 -13.42
CA ASP A 28 5.61 17.03 -12.38
C ASP A 28 6.82 17.57 -11.64
N TRP A 29 7.48 18.55 -12.24
CA TRP A 29 8.76 19.10 -11.79
C TRP A 29 8.72 19.77 -10.42
N ASP A 30 7.54 20.35 -10.08
CA ASP A 30 7.37 21.14 -8.86
C ASP A 30 6.60 20.39 -7.78
N ARG A 31 6.39 19.09 -7.94
CA ARG A 31 5.75 18.27 -6.91
C ARG A 31 6.62 18.25 -5.66
N SER A 32 6.18 18.89 -4.60
CA SER A 32 6.95 19.05 -3.36
C SER A 32 6.59 18.04 -2.26
N ARG A 33 5.50 17.29 -2.45
CA ARG A 33 5.02 16.28 -1.49
C ARG A 33 4.28 15.16 -2.20
N PHE A 34 4.45 13.95 -1.71
CA PHE A 34 3.49 12.87 -1.86
C PHE A 34 3.02 12.50 -0.45
N ASP A 35 1.74 12.15 -0.30
CA ASP A 35 1.06 12.10 0.99
C ASP A 35 1.21 13.39 1.84
N ILE A 36 0.63 13.38 3.03
CA ILE A 36 0.71 14.54 3.92
C ILE A 36 2.10 14.67 4.54
N GLU A 37 2.82 13.57 4.69
CA GLU A 37 4.01 13.46 5.54
C GLU A 37 5.33 13.52 4.78
N PHE A 38 5.36 13.17 3.48
CA PHE A 38 6.61 12.99 2.75
C PHE A 38 6.93 14.14 1.80
N GLY A 39 8.02 14.84 2.06
CA GLY A 39 8.53 15.91 1.20
C GLY A 39 9.38 15.37 0.05
N LEU A 40 9.18 15.92 -1.17
CA LEU A 40 9.96 15.59 -2.35
C LEU A 40 10.97 16.71 -2.67
N ARG A 41 12.14 16.33 -3.19
CA ARG A 41 13.19 17.27 -3.61
C ARG A 41 13.24 17.44 -5.13
N ASN A 42 12.94 16.37 -5.86
CA ASN A 42 13.17 16.28 -7.30
C ASN A 42 11.88 16.05 -8.10
N GLY A 43 10.72 16.48 -7.59
CA GLY A 43 9.45 16.28 -8.27
C GLY A 43 9.07 14.80 -8.40
N THR A 44 8.24 14.48 -9.40
CA THR A 44 7.84 13.09 -9.70
C THR A 44 7.40 12.94 -11.15
N THR A 45 7.23 11.72 -11.60
CA THR A 45 6.57 11.39 -12.87
C THR A 45 5.40 10.45 -12.62
N TYR A 46 4.46 10.39 -13.56
CA TYR A 46 3.39 9.39 -13.62
C TYR A 46 3.48 8.72 -14.98
N ASN A 47 3.83 7.45 -14.98
CA ASN A 47 4.15 6.72 -16.19
C ASN A 47 3.00 5.78 -16.58
N ALA A 48 2.53 5.87 -17.81
CA ALA A 48 1.61 4.96 -18.44
C ALA A 48 2.24 4.35 -19.69
N PHE A 49 1.72 3.21 -20.15
CA PHE A 49 2.36 2.48 -21.24
C PHE A 49 1.33 1.99 -22.25
N LEU A 50 1.61 2.19 -23.52
CA LEU A 50 0.79 1.75 -24.64
C LEU A 50 1.51 0.60 -25.35
N VAL A 51 0.88 -0.58 -25.42
CA VAL A 51 1.42 -1.79 -26.06
C VAL A 51 0.51 -2.20 -27.21
N ARG A 52 1.07 -2.33 -28.39
CA ARG A 52 0.34 -2.63 -29.63
C ARG A 52 0.64 -4.06 -30.09
N GLY A 53 -0.28 -4.97 -29.84
CA GLY A 53 -0.33 -6.29 -30.46
C GLY A 53 -1.32 -6.32 -31.65
N GLU A 54 -2.00 -7.42 -31.86
CA GLU A 54 -3.24 -7.50 -32.66
C GLU A 54 -4.35 -6.72 -31.94
N ARG A 55 -4.39 -6.83 -30.59
CA ARG A 55 -5.15 -5.97 -29.67
C ARG A 55 -4.21 -4.96 -29.03
N THR A 56 -4.73 -3.79 -28.67
CA THR A 56 -3.94 -2.74 -28.01
C THR A 56 -4.29 -2.67 -26.52
N ALA A 57 -3.27 -2.67 -25.68
CA ALA A 57 -3.41 -2.41 -24.25
C ALA A 57 -2.81 -1.06 -23.85
N LEU A 58 -3.49 -0.37 -22.96
CA LEU A 58 -2.95 0.72 -22.16
C LEU A 58 -2.71 0.19 -20.73
N ILE A 59 -1.57 0.50 -20.14
CA ILE A 59 -1.24 0.11 -18.77
C ILE A 59 -1.16 1.37 -17.93
N ASP A 60 -2.04 1.46 -16.94
CA ASP A 60 -2.26 2.62 -16.08
C ASP A 60 -2.59 3.91 -16.85
N THR A 61 -2.83 4.98 -16.12
CA THR A 61 -3.12 6.30 -16.66
C THR A 61 -2.23 7.36 -15.98
N SER A 62 -2.79 8.49 -15.61
CA SER A 62 -2.07 9.57 -14.96
C SER A 62 -2.95 10.27 -13.92
N HIS A 63 -2.33 11.14 -13.14
CA HIS A 63 -3.02 12.03 -12.21
C HIS A 63 -3.98 12.98 -12.96
N ALA A 64 -5.19 13.16 -12.46
CA ALA A 64 -6.25 13.95 -13.07
C ALA A 64 -5.84 15.40 -13.44
N LYS A 65 -4.82 15.99 -12.78
CA LYS A 65 -4.29 17.31 -13.12
C LYS A 65 -3.67 17.40 -14.51
N PHE A 66 -3.30 16.26 -15.12
CA PHE A 66 -2.76 16.19 -16.47
C PHE A 66 -3.84 15.97 -17.56
N ARG A 67 -5.11 15.85 -17.19
CA ARG A 67 -6.23 15.53 -18.11
C ARG A 67 -6.17 16.32 -19.41
N ASP A 68 -6.07 17.64 -19.29
CA ASP A 68 -6.18 18.57 -20.43
C ASP A 68 -4.99 18.48 -21.41
N THR A 69 -3.89 17.85 -21.00
CA THR A 69 -2.71 17.65 -21.85
C THR A 69 -2.50 16.19 -22.20
N TRP A 70 -2.76 15.27 -21.27
CA TRP A 70 -2.54 13.84 -21.44
C TRP A 70 -3.52 13.19 -22.43
N ILE A 71 -4.82 13.48 -22.31
CA ILE A 71 -5.84 12.95 -23.24
C ILE A 71 -5.56 13.40 -24.69
N PRO A 72 -5.26 14.68 -24.97
CA PRO A 72 -4.86 15.09 -26.33
C PRO A 72 -3.58 14.39 -26.82
N LEU A 73 -2.58 14.17 -25.95
CA LEU A 73 -1.38 13.43 -26.32
C LEU A 73 -1.69 11.96 -26.65
N LEU A 74 -2.50 11.28 -25.84
CA LEU A 74 -2.95 9.92 -26.13
C LEU A 74 -3.66 9.84 -27.49
N LYS A 75 -4.53 10.80 -27.80
CA LYS A 75 -5.23 10.88 -29.09
C LYS A 75 -4.31 11.11 -30.30
N GLN A 76 -3.12 11.66 -30.09
CA GLN A 76 -2.10 11.76 -31.13
C GLN A 76 -1.39 10.42 -31.36
N GLN A 77 -1.32 9.57 -30.33
CA GLN A 77 -0.69 8.26 -30.41
C GLN A 77 -1.62 7.19 -30.96
N ILE A 78 -2.91 7.24 -30.57
CA ILE A 78 -3.93 6.26 -30.95
C ILE A 78 -5.32 6.86 -30.77
N ASP A 79 -6.27 6.42 -31.59
CA ASP A 79 -7.69 6.66 -31.31
C ASP A 79 -8.06 5.89 -30.01
N PRO A 80 -8.56 6.55 -28.96
CA PRO A 80 -8.93 5.88 -27.72
C PRO A 80 -9.92 4.71 -27.92
N THR A 81 -10.75 4.75 -28.97
CA THR A 81 -11.68 3.66 -29.30
C THR A 81 -10.98 2.40 -29.84
N ALA A 82 -9.72 2.51 -30.23
CA ALA A 82 -8.88 1.39 -30.66
C ALA A 82 -8.06 0.78 -29.49
N ILE A 83 -8.25 1.23 -28.26
CA ILE A 83 -7.67 0.61 -27.08
C ILE A 83 -8.63 -0.47 -26.59
N ASP A 84 -8.24 -1.74 -26.77
CA ASP A 84 -9.08 -2.88 -26.39
C ASP A 84 -9.09 -3.12 -24.88
N VAL A 85 -7.94 -2.89 -24.22
CA VAL A 85 -7.72 -3.26 -22.83
C VAL A 85 -7.04 -2.12 -22.07
N LEU A 86 -7.53 -1.86 -20.86
CA LEU A 86 -6.82 -1.04 -19.86
C LEU A 86 -6.40 -1.95 -18.70
N ILE A 87 -5.10 -2.20 -18.58
CA ILE A 87 -4.53 -2.92 -17.45
C ILE A 87 -4.31 -1.92 -16.31
N VAL A 88 -4.90 -2.18 -15.15
CA VAL A 88 -4.79 -1.35 -13.96
C VAL A 88 -3.92 -2.07 -12.95
N SER A 89 -2.69 -1.59 -12.81
CA SER A 89 -1.72 -2.15 -11.88
C SER A 89 -2.06 -1.77 -10.43
N HIS A 90 -2.63 -0.57 -10.23
CA HIS A 90 -2.94 0.02 -8.95
C HIS A 90 -3.98 1.14 -9.09
N THR A 91 -4.84 1.35 -8.09
CA THR A 91 -5.96 2.28 -8.19
C THR A 91 -5.75 3.62 -7.47
N GLU A 92 -4.53 3.92 -7.00
CA GLU A 92 -4.25 5.25 -6.48
C GLU A 92 -4.52 6.32 -7.56
N PRO A 93 -5.13 7.47 -7.19
CA PRO A 93 -5.61 8.46 -8.16
C PRO A 93 -4.56 9.05 -9.09
N ASP A 94 -3.28 8.89 -8.80
CA ASP A 94 -2.21 9.36 -9.66
C ASP A 94 -1.84 8.37 -10.79
N HIS A 95 -2.32 7.13 -10.71
CA HIS A 95 -2.28 6.12 -11.78
C HIS A 95 -3.64 5.88 -12.41
N SER A 96 -4.72 6.03 -11.64
CA SER A 96 -6.08 5.72 -12.06
C SER A 96 -6.93 6.96 -12.40
N GLY A 97 -6.39 8.17 -12.20
CA GLY A 97 -7.17 9.41 -12.22
C GLY A 97 -7.85 9.77 -13.55
N LEU A 98 -7.46 9.13 -14.65
CA LEU A 98 -8.06 9.35 -15.98
C LEU A 98 -8.86 8.15 -16.50
N ILE A 99 -9.05 7.10 -15.69
CA ILE A 99 -9.80 5.90 -16.11
C ILE A 99 -11.25 6.25 -16.45
N GLY A 100 -11.88 7.12 -15.66
CA GLY A 100 -13.22 7.58 -15.93
C GLY A 100 -13.34 8.30 -17.28
N ASP A 101 -12.37 9.11 -17.64
CA ASP A 101 -12.32 9.80 -18.94
C ASP A 101 -12.13 8.81 -20.10
N LEU A 102 -11.33 7.76 -19.90
CA LEU A 102 -11.14 6.72 -20.93
C LEU A 102 -12.40 5.89 -21.15
N ILE A 103 -13.15 5.56 -20.09
CA ILE A 103 -14.44 4.88 -20.20
C ILE A 103 -15.44 5.77 -20.96
N ASP A 104 -15.42 7.09 -20.77
CA ASP A 104 -16.27 8.01 -21.52
C ASP A 104 -15.89 8.09 -23.01
N LEU A 105 -14.60 7.98 -23.32
CA LEU A 105 -14.10 7.99 -24.69
C LEU A 105 -14.28 6.64 -25.39
N ASN A 106 -14.18 5.54 -24.64
CA ASN A 106 -14.35 4.17 -25.14
C ASN A 106 -15.13 3.32 -24.10
N PRO A 107 -16.47 3.30 -24.17
CA PRO A 107 -17.29 2.49 -23.28
C PRO A 107 -17.09 0.97 -23.45
N GLU A 108 -16.46 0.54 -24.54
CA GLU A 108 -16.21 -0.87 -24.85
C GLU A 108 -14.87 -1.38 -24.29
N ILE A 109 -14.01 -0.49 -23.77
CA ILE A 109 -12.71 -0.85 -23.19
C ILE A 109 -12.87 -1.88 -22.07
N GLU A 110 -12.09 -2.98 -22.12
CA GLU A 110 -12.05 -3.98 -21.05
C GLU A 110 -11.03 -3.57 -19.98
N ILE A 111 -11.47 -3.35 -18.74
CA ILE A 111 -10.59 -3.03 -17.63
C ILE A 111 -10.12 -4.33 -16.97
N VAL A 112 -8.81 -4.55 -16.97
CA VAL A 112 -8.16 -5.73 -16.42
C VAL A 112 -7.36 -5.33 -15.19
N GLY A 113 -7.58 -5.99 -14.06
CA GLY A 113 -6.90 -5.68 -12.81
C GLY A 113 -7.16 -6.72 -11.75
N SER A 114 -6.58 -6.55 -10.56
CA SER A 114 -6.91 -7.41 -9.44
C SER A 114 -8.39 -7.28 -9.08
N LYS A 115 -8.94 -8.28 -8.41
CA LYS A 115 -10.33 -8.23 -7.94
C LYS A 115 -10.57 -7.04 -7.02
N VAL A 116 -9.57 -6.68 -6.21
CA VAL A 116 -9.60 -5.53 -5.30
C VAL A 116 -9.58 -4.22 -6.08
N ALA A 117 -8.68 -4.10 -7.08
CA ALA A 117 -8.62 -2.92 -7.95
C ALA A 117 -9.96 -2.66 -8.64
N LEU A 118 -10.57 -3.69 -9.21
CA LEU A 118 -11.87 -3.55 -9.88
C LEU A 118 -13.00 -3.13 -8.91
N GLN A 119 -12.92 -3.52 -7.63
CA GLN A 119 -13.87 -3.05 -6.63
C GLN A 119 -13.64 -1.57 -6.29
N PHE A 120 -12.39 -1.17 -6.07
CA PHE A 120 -12.06 0.24 -5.80
C PHE A 120 -12.45 1.15 -6.96
N LEU A 121 -12.23 0.70 -8.21
CA LEU A 121 -12.65 1.44 -9.40
C LEU A 121 -14.16 1.64 -9.50
N LYS A 122 -14.99 0.68 -9.08
CA LYS A 122 -16.46 0.88 -9.03
C LYS A 122 -16.83 2.04 -8.12
N ASP A 123 -16.13 2.16 -6.98
CA ASP A 123 -16.35 3.23 -6.03
C ASP A 123 -15.76 4.58 -6.51
N GLN A 124 -14.74 4.58 -7.37
CA GLN A 124 -14.15 5.79 -7.94
C GLN A 124 -14.90 6.30 -9.16
N VAL A 125 -15.27 5.41 -10.07
CA VAL A 125 -15.82 5.77 -11.39
C VAL A 125 -17.34 6.01 -11.32
N HIS A 126 -18.05 5.37 -10.39
CA HIS A 126 -19.51 5.49 -10.16
C HIS A 126 -20.38 5.19 -11.40
N ARG A 127 -19.91 4.37 -12.33
CA ARG A 127 -20.62 3.92 -13.51
C ARG A 127 -20.20 2.51 -13.92
N PRO A 128 -21.04 1.77 -14.65
CA PRO A 128 -20.68 0.43 -15.10
C PRO A 128 -19.56 0.49 -16.15
N PHE A 129 -18.70 -0.51 -16.14
CA PHE A 129 -17.66 -0.73 -17.14
C PHE A 129 -17.42 -2.23 -17.33
N LYS A 130 -16.89 -2.61 -18.49
CA LYS A 130 -16.45 -3.98 -18.74
C LYS A 130 -15.21 -4.28 -17.92
N SER A 131 -15.12 -5.43 -17.29
CA SER A 131 -13.97 -5.76 -16.48
C SER A 131 -13.67 -7.25 -16.43
N ARG A 132 -12.39 -7.56 -16.29
CA ARG A 132 -11.84 -8.90 -16.07
C ARG A 132 -10.91 -8.88 -14.87
N ALA A 133 -11.25 -9.64 -13.83
CA ALA A 133 -10.35 -9.86 -12.70
C ALA A 133 -9.25 -10.86 -13.09
N VAL A 134 -8.01 -10.59 -12.62
CA VAL A 134 -6.85 -11.46 -12.83
C VAL A 134 -6.10 -11.69 -11.53
N LYS A 135 -5.36 -12.82 -11.48
CA LYS A 135 -4.50 -13.24 -10.36
C LYS A 135 -3.18 -13.80 -10.87
N SER A 136 -2.26 -14.11 -9.96
CA SER A 136 -0.96 -14.70 -10.32
C SER A 136 -1.09 -15.93 -11.22
N GLY A 137 -0.29 -15.95 -12.29
CA GLY A 137 -0.22 -17.04 -13.27
C GLY A 137 -1.32 -16.99 -14.33
N GLU A 138 -2.26 -16.04 -14.26
CA GLU A 138 -3.19 -15.84 -15.37
C GLU A 138 -2.56 -15.00 -16.48
N GLU A 139 -3.02 -15.21 -17.70
CA GLU A 139 -2.46 -14.59 -18.88
C GLU A 139 -3.51 -13.79 -19.67
N LEU A 140 -3.01 -12.78 -20.36
CA LEU A 140 -3.75 -12.00 -21.37
C LEU A 140 -2.94 -11.96 -22.65
N ASP A 141 -3.46 -12.56 -23.71
CA ASP A 141 -2.85 -12.52 -25.05
C ASP A 141 -3.41 -11.34 -25.84
N LEU A 142 -2.54 -10.44 -26.26
CA LEU A 142 -2.88 -9.35 -27.18
C LEU A 142 -2.67 -9.72 -28.65
N GLY A 143 -2.22 -10.94 -28.94
CA GLY A 143 -1.88 -11.40 -30.28
C GLY A 143 -0.54 -10.86 -30.79
N THR A 144 -0.27 -11.14 -32.06
CA THR A 144 0.99 -10.75 -32.71
C THR A 144 0.81 -9.42 -33.43
N ASN A 145 1.71 -8.46 -33.15
CA ASN A 145 1.72 -7.23 -33.91
C ASN A 145 2.09 -7.51 -35.38
N PRO A 146 1.27 -7.07 -36.34
CA PRO A 146 1.50 -7.40 -37.77
C PRO A 146 2.75 -6.75 -38.37
N ASP A 147 3.22 -5.65 -37.80
CA ASP A 147 4.37 -4.90 -38.31
C ASP A 147 5.70 -5.41 -37.78
N SER A 148 5.79 -5.70 -36.48
CA SER A 148 7.00 -6.20 -35.82
C SER A 148 7.13 -7.72 -35.81
N GLY A 149 6.00 -8.42 -35.89
CA GLY A 149 5.92 -9.87 -35.70
C GLY A 149 6.07 -10.35 -34.25
N ILE A 150 6.05 -9.42 -33.27
CA ILE A 150 6.16 -9.75 -31.85
C ILE A 150 4.79 -10.12 -31.31
N GLN A 151 4.69 -11.26 -30.63
CA GLN A 151 3.51 -11.64 -29.85
C GLN A 151 3.59 -11.02 -28.45
N HIS A 152 2.60 -10.22 -28.08
CA HIS A 152 2.48 -9.64 -26.75
C HIS A 152 1.53 -10.51 -25.90
N ARG A 153 2.11 -11.19 -24.94
CA ARG A 153 1.40 -12.03 -23.98
C ARG A 153 1.81 -11.61 -22.56
N PHE A 154 0.83 -11.11 -21.83
CA PHE A 154 1.01 -10.69 -20.45
C PHE A 154 0.76 -11.84 -19.48
N GLU A 155 1.64 -12.01 -18.51
CA GLU A 155 1.46 -12.83 -17.32
C GLU A 155 1.31 -11.91 -16.11
N PHE A 156 0.30 -12.18 -15.27
CA PHE A 156 0.02 -11.37 -14.10
C PHE A 156 0.63 -11.98 -12.84
N LEU A 157 1.17 -11.11 -11.97
CA LEU A 157 1.71 -11.48 -10.66
C LEU A 157 1.01 -10.64 -9.59
N SER A 158 0.34 -11.27 -8.64
CA SER A 158 -0.21 -10.57 -7.49
C SER A 158 0.92 -9.98 -6.64
N ALA A 159 0.82 -8.70 -6.33
CA ALA A 159 1.80 -7.97 -5.52
C ALA A 159 1.10 -7.15 -4.42
N PRO A 160 0.20 -7.75 -3.62
CA PRO A 160 -0.58 -7.03 -2.64
C PRO A 160 0.32 -6.32 -1.63
N ASN A 161 -0.11 -5.16 -1.18
CA ASN A 161 0.59 -4.29 -0.23
C ASN A 161 1.91 -3.68 -0.77
N LEU A 162 2.04 -3.55 -2.11
CA LEU A 162 3.15 -2.83 -2.74
C LEU A 162 2.64 -1.61 -3.56
N HIS A 163 2.10 -0.50 -2.89
CA HIS A 163 1.96 -0.44 -1.42
C HIS A 163 0.49 -0.62 -0.97
N TRP A 164 -0.48 -0.70 -1.88
CA TRP A 164 -1.90 -0.97 -1.58
C TRP A 164 -2.26 -2.44 -1.83
N PRO A 165 -3.41 -2.91 -1.27
CA PRO A 165 -3.80 -4.32 -1.38
C PRO A 165 -4.21 -4.75 -2.80
N ASP A 166 -4.48 -3.82 -3.69
CA ASP A 166 -4.96 -4.03 -5.04
C ASP A 166 -3.85 -4.23 -6.09
N THR A 167 -2.60 -4.02 -5.72
CA THR A 167 -1.45 -4.00 -6.66
C THR A 167 -1.24 -5.33 -7.34
N ILE A 168 -1.06 -5.29 -8.67
CA ILE A 168 -0.58 -6.39 -9.51
C ILE A 168 0.60 -5.92 -10.35
N PHE A 169 1.50 -6.85 -10.67
CA PHE A 169 2.47 -6.67 -11.73
C PHE A 169 1.99 -7.38 -13.00
N SER A 170 2.40 -6.88 -14.15
CA SER A 170 2.16 -7.54 -15.42
C SER A 170 3.46 -7.66 -16.23
N PHE A 171 3.77 -8.87 -16.70
CA PHE A 171 4.98 -9.16 -17.45
C PHE A 171 4.64 -9.47 -18.90
N ASP A 172 5.19 -8.70 -19.83
CA ASP A 172 5.05 -8.96 -21.27
C ASP A 172 6.17 -9.90 -21.74
N HIS A 173 5.82 -11.11 -22.09
CA HIS A 173 6.74 -12.12 -22.62
C HIS A 173 7.35 -11.73 -23.97
N GLY A 174 6.68 -10.88 -24.74
CA GLY A 174 7.14 -10.42 -26.06
C GLY A 174 8.36 -9.48 -25.98
N THR A 175 8.40 -8.63 -24.96
CA THR A 175 9.46 -7.61 -24.81
C THR A 175 10.35 -7.83 -23.58
N GLY A 176 9.94 -8.71 -22.66
CA GLY A 176 10.64 -8.89 -21.38
C GLY A 176 10.48 -7.68 -20.44
N ILE A 177 9.41 -6.90 -20.58
CA ILE A 177 9.12 -5.75 -19.72
C ILE A 177 8.20 -6.18 -18.59
N LEU A 178 8.60 -5.87 -17.35
CA LEU A 178 7.78 -6.02 -16.16
C LEU A 178 7.22 -4.66 -15.73
N TYR A 179 5.91 -4.51 -15.72
CA TYR A 179 5.20 -3.32 -15.26
C TYR A 179 4.84 -3.51 -13.80
N THR A 180 5.37 -2.65 -12.94
CA THR A 180 5.28 -2.81 -11.48
C THR A 180 4.52 -1.69 -10.77
N CYS A 181 4.11 -0.66 -11.52
CA CYS A 181 3.57 0.56 -10.94
C CYS A 181 4.53 1.12 -9.87
N ASP A 182 4.10 1.25 -8.62
CA ASP A 182 4.86 1.86 -7.53
C ASP A 182 6.07 1.06 -7.07
N ALA A 183 5.98 -0.27 -7.11
CA ALA A 183 7.12 -1.07 -6.69
C ALA A 183 8.33 -0.82 -7.60
N PHE A 184 9.50 -0.63 -7.00
CA PHE A 184 10.74 -0.18 -7.65
C PHE A 184 10.68 1.27 -8.19
N GLY A 185 9.61 2.02 -7.92
CA GLY A 185 9.48 3.42 -8.29
C GLY A 185 10.34 4.35 -7.43
N LEU A 186 10.41 5.60 -7.87
CA LEU A 186 11.05 6.69 -7.12
C LEU A 186 10.46 8.03 -7.55
N HIS A 187 10.31 8.96 -6.61
CA HIS A 187 9.91 10.31 -6.95
C HIS A 187 11.10 11.14 -7.40
N TYR A 188 11.37 11.04 -8.68
CA TYR A 188 12.43 11.76 -9.36
C TYR A 188 11.97 12.17 -10.76
N CYS A 189 11.81 13.46 -10.99
CA CYS A 189 11.42 14.02 -12.28
C CYS A 189 12.66 14.30 -13.12
N SER A 190 12.77 13.67 -14.28
CA SER A 190 13.86 13.84 -15.24
C SER A 190 13.33 13.63 -16.65
N ASP A 191 13.96 14.29 -17.62
CA ASP A 191 13.76 14.02 -19.04
C ASP A 191 14.35 12.67 -19.47
N ASP A 192 15.27 12.09 -18.68
CA ASP A 192 15.80 10.75 -18.93
C ASP A 192 14.72 9.69 -18.72
N VAL A 193 14.48 8.89 -19.74
CA VAL A 193 13.48 7.80 -19.68
C VAL A 193 13.98 6.63 -18.84
N PHE A 194 15.29 6.37 -18.85
CA PHE A 194 15.92 5.24 -18.18
C PHE A 194 16.90 5.68 -17.09
N ASP A 195 17.28 4.75 -16.24
CA ASP A 195 18.16 4.87 -15.08
C ASP A 195 19.65 5.04 -15.49
N ALA A 196 19.96 6.07 -16.31
CA ALA A 196 21.29 6.29 -16.84
C ALA A 196 22.33 6.69 -15.78
N ASP A 197 21.93 7.44 -14.75
CA ASP A 197 22.79 7.84 -13.63
C ASP A 197 22.26 7.26 -12.30
N PRO A 198 22.69 6.06 -11.91
CA PRO A 198 22.25 5.44 -10.68
C PRO A 198 22.66 6.24 -9.43
N GLY A 199 23.76 6.99 -9.48
CA GLY A 199 24.21 7.82 -8.35
C GLY A 199 23.27 8.98 -8.07
N ALA A 200 22.70 9.58 -9.10
CA ALA A 200 21.75 10.68 -8.96
C ALA A 200 20.41 10.22 -8.36
N ILE A 201 19.93 9.03 -8.74
CA ILE A 201 18.61 8.54 -8.34
C ILE A 201 18.59 7.68 -7.06
N ALA A 202 19.73 7.09 -6.67
CA ALA A 202 19.82 6.19 -5.51
C ALA A 202 19.27 6.78 -4.20
N PRO A 203 19.48 8.05 -3.85
CA PRO A 203 18.92 8.62 -2.63
C PRO A 203 17.39 8.65 -2.62
N ASP A 204 16.76 9.01 -3.76
CA ASP A 204 15.30 9.06 -3.89
C ASP A 204 14.70 7.67 -3.99
N PHE A 205 15.39 6.73 -4.66
CA PHE A 205 15.02 5.32 -4.72
C PHE A 205 15.00 4.68 -3.33
N ARG A 206 16.04 4.94 -2.53
CA ARG A 206 16.10 4.48 -1.15
C ARG A 206 15.02 5.11 -0.28
N PHE A 207 14.81 6.42 -0.41
CA PHE A 207 13.79 7.14 0.35
C PHE A 207 12.39 6.62 0.04
N TYR A 208 12.08 6.40 -1.25
CA TYR A 208 10.81 5.83 -1.69
C TYR A 208 10.58 4.42 -1.09
N TYR A 209 11.61 3.57 -1.17
CA TYR A 209 11.56 2.26 -0.53
C TYR A 209 11.27 2.35 0.97
N ASP A 210 11.99 3.20 1.68
CA ASP A 210 11.85 3.33 3.12
C ASP A 210 10.46 3.81 3.56
N CYS A 211 9.84 4.70 2.77
CA CYS A 211 8.51 5.25 3.04
C CYS A 211 7.38 4.27 2.70
N LEU A 212 7.41 3.66 1.52
CA LEU A 212 6.26 2.94 0.95
C LEU A 212 6.43 1.42 0.98
N MET A 213 7.60 0.92 0.61
CA MET A 213 7.83 -0.52 0.43
C MET A 213 8.37 -1.20 1.68
N GLY A 214 9.26 -0.51 2.40
CA GLY A 214 9.91 -1.04 3.58
C GLY A 214 8.97 -1.46 4.72
N PRO A 215 7.86 -0.73 5.00
CA PRO A 215 6.81 -1.20 5.91
C PRO A 215 6.26 -2.58 5.54
N ASN A 216 6.19 -2.88 4.24
CA ASN A 216 5.68 -4.13 3.67
C ASN A 216 6.81 -5.05 3.15
N ALA A 217 7.98 -5.06 3.79
CA ALA A 217 9.17 -5.78 3.33
C ALA A 217 8.94 -7.28 3.04
N ARG A 218 8.02 -7.93 3.76
CA ARG A 218 7.65 -9.34 3.48
C ARG A 218 6.90 -9.48 2.17
N SER A 219 5.98 -8.57 1.85
CA SER A 219 5.31 -8.52 0.54
C SER A 219 6.29 -8.28 -0.59
N VAL A 220 7.30 -7.41 -0.37
CA VAL A 220 8.41 -7.23 -1.33
C VAL A 220 9.13 -8.55 -1.58
N LEU A 221 9.49 -9.30 -0.55
CA LEU A 221 10.18 -10.59 -0.71
C LEU A 221 9.31 -11.64 -1.45
N GLN A 222 7.99 -11.63 -1.22
CA GLN A 222 7.07 -12.52 -1.95
C GLN A 222 6.96 -12.11 -3.43
N ALA A 223 6.86 -10.81 -3.73
CA ALA A 223 6.86 -10.32 -5.10
C ALA A 223 8.18 -10.68 -5.83
N LEU A 224 9.33 -10.46 -5.18
CA LEU A 224 10.63 -10.85 -5.70
C LEU A 224 10.71 -12.35 -6.00
N LYS A 225 10.17 -13.22 -5.13
CA LYS A 225 10.11 -14.66 -5.36
C LYS A 225 9.28 -15.02 -6.60
N ARG A 226 8.17 -14.29 -6.86
CA ARG A 226 7.38 -14.48 -8.08
C ARG A 226 8.13 -13.98 -9.31
N MET A 227 8.82 -12.85 -9.21
CA MET A 227 9.68 -12.33 -10.27
C MET A 227 10.82 -13.30 -10.63
N ASP A 228 11.42 -14.00 -9.64
CA ASP A 228 12.47 -14.99 -9.87
C ASP A 228 12.00 -16.22 -10.70
N ALA A 229 10.69 -16.44 -10.80
CA ALA A 229 10.10 -17.49 -11.62
C ALA A 229 9.82 -17.06 -13.08
N LEU A 230 9.90 -15.76 -13.38
CA LEU A 230 9.74 -15.22 -14.73
C LEU A 230 10.98 -15.49 -15.60
N PRO A 231 10.83 -15.49 -16.93
CA PRO A 231 11.98 -15.37 -17.84
C PRO A 231 12.78 -14.09 -17.58
N ASP A 232 13.89 -13.91 -18.32
CA ASP A 232 14.74 -12.73 -18.19
C ASP A 232 13.94 -11.41 -18.32
N ILE A 233 13.92 -10.62 -17.25
CA ILE A 233 13.34 -9.29 -17.24
C ILE A 233 14.36 -8.31 -17.82
N ASN A 234 14.00 -7.64 -18.90
CA ASN A 234 14.86 -6.67 -19.58
C ASN A 234 14.70 -5.24 -19.05
N THR A 235 13.50 -4.93 -18.55
CA THR A 235 13.16 -3.60 -18.04
C THR A 235 12.09 -3.74 -16.96
N ILE A 236 12.22 -2.98 -15.88
CA ILE A 236 11.11 -2.72 -14.96
C ILE A 236 10.53 -1.35 -15.31
N ALA A 237 9.28 -1.37 -15.77
CA ALA A 237 8.50 -0.19 -16.14
C ALA A 237 7.69 0.27 -14.91
N VAL A 238 8.28 1.22 -14.19
CA VAL A 238 7.74 1.77 -12.94
C VAL A 238 6.71 2.86 -13.16
N GLY A 239 5.81 3.07 -12.20
CA GLY A 239 4.81 4.15 -12.21
C GLY A 239 5.40 5.53 -11.96
N HIS A 240 6.51 5.62 -11.23
CA HIS A 240 7.19 6.87 -10.89
C HIS A 240 8.68 6.81 -11.18
N GLY A 241 9.24 7.89 -11.72
CA GLY A 241 10.66 8.05 -11.99
C GLY A 241 11.12 7.48 -13.33
N PRO A 242 12.42 7.35 -13.56
CA PRO A 242 13.01 6.68 -14.70
C PRO A 242 12.72 5.17 -14.68
N LEU A 243 12.54 4.57 -15.85
CA LEU A 243 12.40 3.12 -16.01
C LEU A 243 13.74 2.43 -15.73
N LEU A 244 13.71 1.28 -15.06
CA LEU A 244 14.91 0.56 -14.66
C LEU A 244 15.32 -0.44 -15.74
N ARG A 245 16.46 -0.20 -16.37
CA ARG A 245 17.00 -1.06 -17.46
C ARG A 245 18.52 -1.24 -17.35
N GLN A 246 19.25 -0.13 -17.18
CA GLN A 246 20.71 -0.16 -17.28
C GLN A 246 21.36 -0.76 -16.03
N HIS A 247 20.74 -0.58 -14.87
CA HIS A 247 21.23 -1.06 -13.57
C HIS A 247 20.23 -2.00 -12.87
N LEU A 248 19.39 -2.73 -13.63
CA LEU A 248 18.28 -3.51 -13.15
C LEU A 248 18.64 -4.45 -12.00
N SER A 249 19.70 -5.23 -12.16
CA SER A 249 20.15 -6.19 -11.13
C SER A 249 20.58 -5.50 -9.84
N HIS A 250 21.14 -4.29 -9.92
CA HIS A 250 21.50 -3.51 -8.74
C HIS A 250 20.24 -3.15 -7.94
N TRP A 251 19.22 -2.55 -8.58
CA TRP A 251 17.99 -2.13 -7.92
C TRP A 251 17.18 -3.28 -7.33
N VAL A 252 17.10 -4.40 -8.05
CA VAL A 252 16.43 -5.61 -7.56
C VAL A 252 17.15 -6.21 -6.35
N ASN A 253 18.49 -6.22 -6.37
CA ASN A 253 19.29 -6.70 -5.24
C ASN A 253 19.16 -5.79 -4.02
N ASP A 254 19.12 -4.48 -4.20
CA ASP A 254 18.87 -3.51 -3.12
C ASP A 254 17.53 -3.77 -2.43
N TYR A 255 16.45 -3.91 -3.19
CA TYR A 255 15.14 -4.27 -2.64
C TYR A 255 15.18 -5.60 -1.87
N ARG A 256 15.87 -6.60 -2.40
CA ARG A 256 16.02 -7.92 -1.76
C ARG A 256 16.81 -7.82 -0.46
N GLU A 257 17.94 -7.11 -0.47
CA GLU A 257 18.77 -6.93 0.70
C GLU A 257 18.04 -6.15 1.81
N TRP A 258 17.49 -4.98 1.46
CA TRP A 258 16.79 -4.13 2.41
C TRP A 258 15.58 -4.83 3.03
N SER A 259 14.79 -5.53 2.20
CA SER A 259 13.63 -6.29 2.68
C SER A 259 14.04 -7.48 3.53
N SER A 260 15.11 -8.18 3.16
CA SER A 260 15.64 -9.27 3.97
C SER A 260 16.15 -8.78 5.33
N GLN A 261 16.83 -7.64 5.37
CA GLN A 261 17.31 -7.05 6.63
C GLN A 261 16.14 -6.64 7.52
N ARG A 262 15.11 -5.96 6.97
CA ARG A 262 13.92 -5.55 7.72
C ARG A 262 13.07 -6.73 8.21
N SER A 263 13.05 -7.83 7.45
CA SER A 263 12.27 -9.03 7.82
C SER A 263 12.98 -9.95 8.81
N LYS A 264 14.30 -9.79 9.03
CA LYS A 264 15.08 -10.63 9.95
C LYS A 264 14.72 -10.36 11.40
N GLY A 265 14.19 -11.38 12.07
CA GLY A 265 14.00 -11.39 13.53
C GLY A 265 12.79 -10.59 14.03
N ASP A 266 12.03 -9.95 13.19
CA ASP A 266 10.86 -9.18 13.60
C ASP A 266 9.62 -10.06 13.70
N SER A 267 9.03 -10.04 14.91
CA SER A 267 7.70 -10.59 15.14
C SER A 267 6.68 -9.74 14.38
N TYR A 268 5.82 -10.34 13.58
CA TYR A 268 4.77 -9.61 12.88
C TYR A 268 3.38 -10.16 13.19
N ALA A 269 2.37 -9.34 12.90
CA ALA A 269 0.98 -9.75 12.90
C ALA A 269 0.50 -9.95 11.45
N ALA A 270 -0.15 -11.08 11.17
CA ALA A 270 -0.94 -11.26 9.97
C ALA A 270 -2.36 -10.78 10.23
N VAL A 271 -2.84 -9.78 9.50
CA VAL A 271 -4.21 -9.29 9.58
C VAL A 271 -4.95 -9.75 8.33
N CYS A 272 -5.76 -10.79 8.50
CA CYS A 272 -6.54 -11.37 7.43
C CYS A 272 -7.78 -10.52 7.16
N TYR A 273 -8.24 -10.48 5.91
CA TYR A 273 -9.49 -9.85 5.51
C TYR A 273 -10.13 -10.62 4.35
N LEU A 274 -11.36 -10.27 4.05
CA LEU A 274 -12.13 -10.79 2.93
C LEU A 274 -12.42 -9.65 1.95
N SER A 275 -11.79 -9.66 0.80
CA SER A 275 -12.16 -8.72 -0.28
C SER A 275 -13.62 -8.95 -0.70
N GLN A 276 -14.33 -7.86 -0.94
CA GLN A 276 -15.75 -7.85 -1.33
C GLN A 276 -16.71 -8.46 -0.28
N TYR A 277 -16.37 -8.39 0.99
CA TYR A 277 -17.26 -8.85 2.05
C TYR A 277 -17.37 -7.82 3.17
N GLY A 278 -18.52 -7.19 3.29
CA GLY A 278 -18.80 -6.17 4.28
C GLY A 278 -17.80 -5.01 4.24
N PHE A 279 -17.26 -4.69 5.39
CA PHE A 279 -16.22 -3.67 5.59
C PHE A 279 -14.89 -4.29 6.00
N SER A 280 -14.69 -5.56 5.71
CA SER A 280 -13.54 -6.35 6.14
C SER A 280 -12.21 -5.72 5.76
N ASP A 281 -12.10 -5.22 4.53
CA ASP A 281 -10.92 -4.52 4.01
C ASP A 281 -10.58 -3.24 4.80
N ARG A 282 -11.56 -2.38 5.05
CA ARG A 282 -11.37 -1.10 5.76
C ARG A 282 -11.09 -1.30 7.25
N LEU A 283 -11.78 -2.25 7.87
CA LEU A 283 -11.58 -2.57 9.29
C LEU A 283 -10.22 -3.21 9.54
N SER A 284 -9.77 -4.10 8.64
CA SER A 284 -8.42 -4.68 8.70
C SER A 284 -7.32 -3.65 8.53
N GLN A 285 -7.51 -2.67 7.63
CA GLN A 285 -6.58 -1.56 7.46
C GLN A 285 -6.46 -0.71 8.72
N ALA A 286 -7.56 -0.40 9.39
CA ALA A 286 -7.54 0.32 10.66
C ALA A 286 -6.77 -0.45 11.75
N ILE A 287 -6.97 -1.78 11.85
CA ILE A 287 -6.23 -2.63 12.78
C ILE A 287 -4.74 -2.63 12.41
N ALA A 288 -4.41 -2.80 11.12
CA ALA A 288 -3.02 -2.81 10.64
C ALA A 288 -2.33 -1.48 10.89
N HIS A 289 -3.01 -0.36 10.67
CA HIS A 289 -2.50 0.98 10.97
C HIS A 289 -2.17 1.12 12.47
N GLY A 290 -3.06 0.66 13.35
CA GLY A 290 -2.81 0.65 14.80
C GLY A 290 -1.57 -0.19 15.17
N ILE A 291 -1.40 -1.38 14.57
CA ILE A 291 -0.23 -2.23 14.80
C ILE A 291 1.05 -1.49 14.37
N GLY A 292 1.03 -0.85 13.20
CA GLY A 292 2.16 -0.06 12.67
C GLY A 292 2.52 1.13 13.56
N LYS A 293 1.55 1.81 14.17
CA LYS A 293 1.79 2.91 15.14
C LYS A 293 2.63 2.48 16.34
N ALA A 294 2.63 1.22 16.69
CA ALA A 294 3.44 0.64 17.77
C ALA A 294 4.77 0.06 17.27
N ASP A 295 5.26 0.45 16.09
CA ASP A 295 6.48 -0.05 15.46
C ASP A 295 6.52 -1.57 15.28
N ALA A 296 5.36 -2.24 15.26
CA ALA A 296 5.25 -3.65 14.98
C ALA A 296 5.05 -3.89 13.47
N GLN A 297 5.68 -4.92 12.97
CA GLN A 297 5.46 -5.34 11.58
C GLN A 297 4.06 -5.95 11.43
N VAL A 298 3.40 -5.62 10.32
CA VAL A 298 2.06 -6.12 10.00
C VAL A 298 2.02 -6.56 8.54
N GLN A 299 1.27 -7.62 8.28
CA GLN A 299 1.00 -8.12 6.92
C GLN A 299 -0.51 -8.25 6.73
N LEU A 300 -1.07 -7.52 5.78
CA LEU A 300 -2.45 -7.70 5.34
C LEU A 300 -2.54 -8.93 4.43
N VAL A 301 -3.55 -9.78 4.65
CA VAL A 301 -3.72 -11.06 3.95
C VAL A 301 -5.16 -11.21 3.47
N ASP A 302 -5.37 -11.11 2.16
CA ASP A 302 -6.68 -11.37 1.57
C ASP A 302 -6.94 -12.88 1.46
N LEU A 303 -7.90 -13.39 2.21
CA LEU A 303 -8.26 -14.81 2.20
C LEU A 303 -8.85 -15.30 0.86
N ARG A 304 -9.34 -14.38 0.01
CA ARG A 304 -9.88 -14.74 -1.31
C ARG A 304 -8.84 -14.70 -2.43
N ALA A 305 -7.74 -13.97 -2.26
CA ALA A 305 -6.75 -13.75 -3.30
C ALA A 305 -5.40 -14.41 -3.02
N THR A 306 -5.09 -14.71 -1.75
CA THR A 306 -3.80 -15.28 -1.37
C THR A 306 -3.72 -16.76 -1.70
N ASP A 307 -2.64 -17.18 -2.37
CA ASP A 307 -2.36 -18.58 -2.65
C ASP A 307 -2.29 -19.41 -1.36
N PRO A 308 -2.81 -20.66 -1.34
CA PRO A 308 -2.83 -21.50 -0.14
C PRO A 308 -1.46 -21.77 0.49
N GLN A 309 -0.40 -21.90 -0.31
CA GLN A 309 0.96 -22.11 0.23
C GLN A 309 1.49 -20.83 0.87
N GLU A 310 1.24 -19.68 0.23
CA GLU A 310 1.58 -18.37 0.76
C GLU A 310 0.79 -18.07 2.05
N LEU A 311 -0.51 -18.33 2.06
CA LEU A 311 -1.37 -18.19 3.23
C LEU A 311 -0.84 -19.02 4.41
N THR A 312 -0.47 -20.28 4.15
CA THR A 312 0.13 -21.17 5.15
C THR A 312 1.42 -20.60 5.72
N ALA A 313 2.29 -20.06 4.88
CA ALA A 313 3.55 -19.45 5.31
C ALA A 313 3.31 -18.18 6.14
N LEU A 314 2.51 -17.23 5.62
CA LEU A 314 2.23 -15.97 6.27
C LEU A 314 1.57 -16.16 7.65
N VAL A 315 0.57 -17.01 7.74
CA VAL A 315 -0.12 -17.31 9.00
C VAL A 315 0.80 -18.09 9.94
N GLY A 316 1.48 -19.11 9.44
CA GLY A 316 2.31 -19.99 10.25
C GLY A 316 3.54 -19.32 10.86
N GLU A 317 4.07 -18.25 10.26
CA GLU A 317 5.24 -17.51 10.75
C GLU A 317 4.85 -16.31 11.64
N ALA A 318 3.61 -15.84 11.56
CA ALA A 318 3.13 -14.70 12.34
C ALA A 318 3.16 -14.99 13.84
N LYS A 319 3.43 -13.98 14.65
CA LYS A 319 3.30 -14.05 16.13
C LYS A 319 1.88 -13.77 16.59
N ALA A 320 1.14 -13.01 15.80
CA ALA A 320 -0.27 -12.77 16.00
C ALA A 320 -1.00 -12.91 14.67
N VAL A 321 -2.24 -13.38 14.71
CA VAL A 321 -3.11 -13.48 13.56
C VAL A 321 -4.44 -12.83 13.90
N VAL A 322 -4.89 -11.88 13.09
CA VAL A 322 -6.20 -11.26 13.23
C VAL A 322 -7.08 -11.75 12.10
N VAL A 323 -8.25 -12.26 12.44
CA VAL A 323 -9.16 -12.89 11.48
C VAL A 323 -10.50 -12.15 11.42
N PRO A 324 -11.08 -11.96 10.23
CA PRO A 324 -12.44 -11.44 10.07
C PRO A 324 -13.45 -12.52 10.42
N THR A 325 -14.69 -12.14 10.68
CA THR A 325 -15.83 -13.04 10.49
C THR A 325 -16.04 -13.31 9.00
N TRP A 326 -16.74 -14.38 8.69
CA TRP A 326 -17.06 -14.79 7.31
C TRP A 326 -18.53 -15.19 7.19
N PRO A 327 -19.12 -15.31 5.98
CA PRO A 327 -20.50 -15.78 5.79
C PRO A 327 -20.75 -17.12 6.47
N ALA A 328 -21.96 -17.33 7.00
CA ALA A 328 -22.34 -18.60 7.59
C ALA A 328 -22.21 -19.79 6.62
N GLU A 329 -22.45 -19.53 5.33
CA GLU A 329 -22.26 -20.47 4.22
C GLU A 329 -21.23 -19.88 3.24
N PRO A 330 -19.92 -20.08 3.48
CA PRO A 330 -18.89 -19.61 2.54
C PRO A 330 -18.94 -20.47 1.27
N ASP A 331 -18.66 -19.84 0.11
CA ASP A 331 -18.43 -20.57 -1.13
C ASP A 331 -17.23 -21.52 -1.01
N GLY A 332 -17.10 -22.48 -1.91
CA GLY A 332 -16.09 -23.54 -1.81
C GLY A 332 -14.65 -23.02 -1.81
N GLU A 333 -14.37 -21.92 -2.51
CA GLU A 333 -13.05 -21.28 -2.57
C GLU A 333 -12.71 -20.63 -1.22
N LEU A 334 -13.63 -19.88 -0.65
CA LEU A 334 -13.46 -19.27 0.66
C LEU A 334 -13.38 -20.34 1.77
N GLN A 335 -14.20 -21.40 1.68
CA GLN A 335 -14.15 -22.50 2.63
C GLN A 335 -12.77 -23.18 2.65
N ALA A 336 -12.16 -23.38 1.48
CA ALA A 336 -10.81 -23.93 1.37
C ALA A 336 -9.76 -23.00 2.00
N SER A 337 -9.88 -21.68 1.77
CA SER A 337 -8.97 -20.69 2.34
C SER A 337 -9.11 -20.60 3.87
N ILE A 338 -10.32 -20.64 4.40
CA ILE A 338 -10.58 -20.71 5.85
C ILE A 338 -9.96 -21.98 6.43
N GLY A 339 -10.15 -23.12 5.77
CA GLY A 339 -9.53 -24.39 6.16
C GLY A 339 -8.00 -24.31 6.22
N THR A 340 -7.38 -23.69 5.20
CA THR A 340 -5.94 -23.45 5.15
C THR A 340 -5.47 -22.52 6.27
N LEU A 341 -6.19 -21.40 6.50
CA LEU A 341 -5.92 -20.46 7.59
C LEU A 341 -5.91 -21.19 8.94
N LEU A 342 -6.99 -21.93 9.25
CA LEU A 342 -7.13 -22.63 10.53
C LEU A 342 -6.07 -23.71 10.73
N ALA A 343 -5.71 -24.44 9.66
CA ALA A 343 -4.65 -25.45 9.68
C ALA A 343 -3.23 -24.86 9.85
N ALA A 344 -3.02 -23.63 9.40
CA ALA A 344 -1.73 -22.95 9.50
C ALA A 344 -1.45 -22.32 10.87
N LEU A 345 -2.49 -22.14 11.70
CA LEU A 345 -2.37 -21.57 13.05
C LEU A 345 -1.51 -22.48 13.95
N LYS A 346 -0.65 -21.89 14.74
CA LYS A 346 0.26 -22.60 15.63
C LYS A 346 0.02 -22.29 17.11
N PRO A 347 0.22 -23.23 18.01
CA PRO A 347 0.13 -22.98 19.46
C PRO A 347 1.00 -21.78 19.87
N LYS A 348 0.49 -20.96 20.81
CA LYS A 348 1.12 -19.75 21.35
C LYS A 348 1.00 -18.49 20.48
N GLN A 349 0.45 -18.56 19.28
CA GLN A 349 0.09 -17.35 18.55
C GLN A 349 -1.01 -16.60 19.29
N LEU A 350 -0.96 -15.27 19.21
CA LEU A 350 -2.07 -14.42 19.63
C LEU A 350 -3.08 -14.34 18.51
N VAL A 351 -4.38 -14.45 18.82
CA VAL A 351 -5.42 -14.40 17.78
C VAL A 351 -6.47 -13.36 18.16
N GLY A 352 -6.69 -12.39 17.27
CA GLY A 352 -7.78 -11.42 17.32
C GLY A 352 -8.90 -11.82 16.36
N VAL A 353 -10.14 -11.45 16.72
CA VAL A 353 -11.30 -11.63 15.84
C VAL A 353 -12.03 -10.30 15.71
N TYR A 354 -12.42 -9.94 14.51
CA TYR A 354 -13.24 -8.76 14.25
C TYR A 354 -14.42 -9.10 13.33
N ASP A 355 -15.54 -8.42 13.58
CA ASP A 355 -16.74 -8.51 12.77
C ASP A 355 -16.54 -7.77 11.46
N ALA A 356 -16.70 -8.44 10.33
CA ALA A 356 -16.57 -7.85 9.00
C ALA A 356 -17.78 -7.01 8.60
N PHE A 357 -18.91 -7.17 9.31
CA PHE A 357 -20.19 -6.52 9.00
C PHE A 357 -20.63 -6.75 7.55
N GLY A 358 -20.54 -8.00 7.10
CA GLY A 358 -20.96 -8.42 5.76
C GLY A 358 -22.35 -9.05 5.72
N GLY A 359 -22.93 -9.42 6.88
CA GLY A 359 -24.24 -10.05 7.01
C GLY A 359 -24.83 -9.93 8.41
N ASN A 360 -26.14 -10.25 8.55
CA ASN A 360 -26.84 -10.11 9.82
C ASN A 360 -26.49 -11.20 10.86
N ASP A 361 -25.96 -12.33 10.41
CA ASP A 361 -25.74 -13.55 11.21
C ASP A 361 -24.26 -13.96 11.25
N GLU A 362 -23.36 -12.99 11.32
CA GLU A 362 -21.94 -13.30 11.42
C GLU A 362 -21.59 -13.96 12.76
N PRO A 363 -20.95 -15.15 12.74
CA PRO A 363 -20.77 -15.97 13.92
C PRO A 363 -19.51 -15.57 14.70
N ILE A 364 -19.33 -14.29 15.06
CA ILE A 364 -18.11 -13.80 15.73
C ILE A 364 -17.78 -14.59 17.00
N ASP A 365 -18.79 -14.97 17.78
CA ASP A 365 -18.60 -15.76 18.99
C ASP A 365 -18.17 -17.19 18.66
N ALA A 366 -18.78 -17.82 17.66
CA ALA A 366 -18.42 -19.16 17.23
C ALA A 366 -16.98 -19.21 16.70
N VAL A 367 -16.55 -18.21 15.91
CA VAL A 367 -15.18 -18.11 15.43
C VAL A 367 -14.20 -17.91 16.59
N ALA A 368 -14.50 -17.01 17.52
CA ALA A 368 -13.65 -16.78 18.68
C ALA A 368 -13.54 -18.04 19.58
N ASP A 369 -14.64 -18.74 19.79
CA ASP A 369 -14.67 -19.97 20.60
C ASP A 369 -13.95 -21.13 19.89
N GLN A 370 -14.07 -21.24 18.58
CA GLN A 370 -13.32 -22.22 17.78
C GLN A 370 -11.81 -22.01 17.95
N LEU A 371 -11.33 -20.78 17.83
CA LEU A 371 -9.90 -20.44 18.00
C LEU A 371 -9.42 -20.69 19.43
N ARG A 372 -10.23 -20.36 20.44
CA ARG A 372 -9.93 -20.67 21.85
C ARG A 372 -9.84 -22.17 22.10
N SER A 373 -10.72 -22.97 21.49
CA SER A 373 -10.74 -24.43 21.64
C SER A 373 -9.46 -25.09 21.08
N GLN A 374 -8.77 -24.44 20.14
CA GLN A 374 -7.46 -24.86 19.62
C GLN A 374 -6.30 -24.44 20.53
N GLY A 375 -6.55 -23.87 21.70
CA GLY A 375 -5.51 -23.44 22.65
C GLY A 375 -4.81 -22.13 22.27
N LEU A 376 -5.40 -21.36 21.37
CA LEU A 376 -4.87 -20.05 20.96
C LEU A 376 -5.24 -18.97 21.99
N LYS A 377 -4.34 -18.00 22.18
CA LYS A 377 -4.56 -16.92 23.16
C LYS A 377 -5.22 -15.71 22.46
N PRO A 378 -6.28 -15.13 23.06
CA PRO A 378 -6.84 -13.91 22.50
C PRO A 378 -5.83 -12.76 22.51
N ALA A 379 -5.74 -12.04 21.39
CA ALA A 379 -4.95 -10.82 21.26
C ALA A 379 -5.67 -9.62 21.89
N PHE A 380 -6.98 -9.58 21.70
CA PHE A 380 -7.90 -8.60 22.26
C PHE A 380 -9.32 -9.21 22.28
N GLU A 381 -10.25 -8.54 22.95
CA GLU A 381 -11.67 -8.95 22.93
C GLU A 381 -12.26 -8.82 21.52
N PRO A 382 -13.13 -9.77 21.08
CA PRO A 382 -13.71 -9.72 19.74
C PRO A 382 -14.32 -8.36 19.42
N LEU A 383 -13.89 -7.75 18.31
CA LEU A 383 -14.35 -6.43 17.86
C LEU A 383 -15.72 -6.56 17.17
N ARG A 384 -16.77 -6.26 17.91
CA ARG A 384 -18.15 -6.36 17.40
C ARG A 384 -18.58 -5.07 16.73
N ILE A 385 -19.04 -5.17 15.50
CA ILE A 385 -19.60 -4.08 14.69
C ILE A 385 -21.09 -4.36 14.51
N ARG A 386 -21.93 -3.71 15.31
CA ARG A 386 -23.38 -4.00 15.37
C ARG A 386 -24.22 -3.13 14.43
N GLN A 387 -23.62 -2.19 13.76
CA GLN A 387 -24.25 -1.26 12.82
C GLN A 387 -23.25 -0.88 11.74
N LEU A 388 -23.71 -0.15 10.72
CA LEU A 388 -22.82 0.37 9.67
C LEU A 388 -21.59 1.04 10.31
N PRO A 389 -20.36 0.58 10.02
CA PRO A 389 -19.16 1.09 10.65
C PRO A 389 -19.00 2.60 10.50
N GLN A 390 -18.71 3.26 11.60
CA GLN A 390 -18.48 4.71 11.68
C GLN A 390 -17.11 5.01 12.28
N GLY A 391 -16.74 6.28 12.35
CA GLY A 391 -15.43 6.71 12.86
C GLY A 391 -15.02 6.08 14.19
N GLY A 392 -15.96 5.93 15.14
CA GLY A 392 -15.71 5.27 16.43
C GLY A 392 -15.40 3.77 16.33
N ASP A 393 -15.91 3.08 15.31
CA ASP A 393 -15.61 1.66 15.08
C ASP A 393 -14.21 1.49 14.50
N TYR A 394 -13.82 2.33 13.53
CA TYR A 394 -12.47 2.34 12.99
C TYR A 394 -11.44 2.72 14.06
N GLN A 395 -11.76 3.69 14.91
CA GLN A 395 -10.88 4.05 16.04
C GLN A 395 -10.69 2.88 17.01
N ARG A 396 -11.74 2.14 17.37
CA ARG A 396 -11.62 0.93 18.21
C ARG A 396 -10.74 -0.16 17.55
N CYS A 397 -10.88 -0.33 16.24
CA CYS A 397 -10.02 -1.23 15.47
C CYS A 397 -8.56 -0.80 15.55
N GLU A 398 -8.27 0.47 15.35
CA GLU A 398 -6.93 1.05 15.42
C GLU A 398 -6.34 0.94 16.83
N GLU A 399 -7.11 1.25 17.88
CA GLU A 399 -6.68 1.13 19.29
C GLU A 399 -6.33 -0.33 19.63
N SER A 400 -7.17 -1.30 19.23
CA SER A 400 -6.91 -2.74 19.44
C SER A 400 -5.66 -3.20 18.65
N GLY A 401 -5.45 -2.67 17.47
CA GLY A 401 -4.23 -2.88 16.69
C GLY A 401 -3.00 -2.32 17.40
N THR A 402 -3.09 -1.11 17.96
CA THR A 402 -2.00 -0.49 18.73
C THR A 402 -1.63 -1.30 19.94
N ASP A 403 -2.60 -1.76 20.72
CA ASP A 403 -2.39 -2.63 21.89
C ASP A 403 -1.68 -3.93 21.49
N LEU A 404 -2.12 -4.56 20.39
CA LEU A 404 -1.47 -5.77 19.86
C LEU A 404 -0.03 -5.47 19.43
N GLY A 405 0.21 -4.38 18.71
CA GLY A 405 1.53 -3.95 18.28
C GLY A 405 2.47 -3.73 19.48
N GLN A 406 2.00 -3.10 20.55
CA GLN A 406 2.76 -2.92 21.79
C GLN A 406 3.12 -4.26 22.46
N ILE A 407 2.24 -5.25 22.42
CA ILE A 407 2.55 -6.59 22.92
C ILE A 407 3.69 -7.22 22.11
N LEU A 408 3.66 -7.08 20.80
CA LEU A 408 4.66 -7.64 19.89
C LEU A 408 6.04 -6.97 20.03
N THR A 409 6.07 -5.67 20.29
CA THR A 409 7.31 -4.86 20.40
C THR A 409 7.83 -4.72 21.82
N ARG A 410 7.12 -5.21 22.82
CA ARG A 410 7.43 -5.03 24.25
C ARG A 410 8.89 -5.32 24.63
N LYS A 411 9.52 -6.33 24.02
CA LYS A 411 10.95 -6.63 24.28
C LYS A 411 11.87 -5.55 23.73
N LYS A 412 11.59 -5.05 22.51
CA LYS A 412 12.37 -3.98 21.87
C LYS A 412 12.26 -2.68 22.65
N SER A 413 11.07 -2.33 23.12
CA SER A 413 10.84 -1.16 23.97
C SER A 413 11.62 -1.25 25.28
N ILE A 414 11.68 -2.42 25.92
CA ILE A 414 12.45 -2.63 27.15
C ILE A 414 13.96 -2.52 26.89
N GLU A 415 14.47 -3.01 25.78
CA GLU A 415 15.89 -2.91 25.40
C GLU A 415 16.26 -1.47 25.04
N ALA A 416 15.42 -0.76 24.30
CA ALA A 416 15.60 0.65 23.99
C ALA A 416 15.57 1.52 25.25
N LEU A 417 14.65 1.25 26.17
CA LEU A 417 14.56 1.93 27.47
C LEU A 417 15.79 1.71 28.36
N ARG A 418 16.40 0.54 28.34
CA ARG A 418 17.66 0.26 29.07
C ARG A 418 18.86 1.08 28.60
N SER A 419 18.81 1.65 27.42
CA SER A 419 19.84 2.52 26.84
C SER A 419 19.69 4.00 27.21
N ILE A 420 18.59 4.39 27.83
CA ILE A 420 18.28 5.75 28.27
C ILE A 420 18.67 5.91 29.76
N ASP A 421 19.16 7.10 30.16
CA ASP A 421 19.47 7.40 31.56
C ASP A 421 18.29 7.05 32.49
N ALA A 422 18.54 6.21 33.49
CA ALA A 422 17.52 5.61 34.35
C ALA A 422 16.62 6.61 35.08
N ASN A 423 17.04 7.87 35.22
CA ASN A 423 16.26 8.93 35.86
C ASN A 423 15.28 9.58 34.87
N LEU A 424 15.69 9.73 33.60
CA LEU A 424 14.83 10.20 32.51
C LEU A 424 13.75 9.17 32.17
N ASP A 425 14.13 7.89 32.22
CA ASP A 425 13.27 6.73 32.00
C ASP A 425 12.10 6.67 33.00
N LYS A 426 12.38 6.87 34.28
CA LYS A 426 11.35 6.93 35.35
C LYS A 426 10.40 8.13 35.19
N ALA A 427 10.87 9.23 34.66
CA ALA A 427 10.07 10.43 34.45
C ALA A 427 9.15 10.27 33.21
N LEU A 428 9.66 9.69 32.11
CA LEU A 428 8.95 9.57 30.86
C LEU A 428 8.01 8.36 30.80
N GLY A 429 8.39 7.23 31.44
CA GLY A 429 7.52 6.04 31.52
C GLY A 429 6.27 6.20 32.39
N ARG A 430 6.10 7.38 33.01
CA ARG A 430 4.88 7.76 33.77
C ARG A 430 3.94 8.65 32.98
N LEU A 431 4.30 9.03 31.76
CA LEU A 431 3.43 9.79 30.85
C LEU A 431 2.49 8.82 30.11
N THR A 432 1.64 8.14 30.85
CA THR A 432 0.51 7.40 30.28
C THR A 432 -0.65 8.36 30.10
N GLY A 433 -1.46 8.17 29.03
CA GLY A 433 -2.59 9.05 28.69
C GLY A 433 -3.53 9.32 29.85
N GLY A 434 -3.23 10.35 30.63
CA GLY A 434 -3.96 10.80 31.80
C GLY A 434 -4.37 12.27 31.68
N LEU A 435 -5.14 12.74 32.64
CA LEU A 435 -5.41 14.17 32.80
C LEU A 435 -4.20 14.83 33.48
N TYR A 436 -3.65 15.84 32.83
CA TYR A 436 -2.51 16.60 33.31
C TYR A 436 -2.92 18.02 33.68
N ILE A 437 -2.34 18.56 34.75
CA ILE A 437 -2.44 19.97 35.04
C ILE A 437 -1.17 20.64 34.53
N VAL A 438 -1.32 21.44 33.48
CA VAL A 438 -0.24 22.23 32.89
C VAL A 438 -0.28 23.62 33.50
N THR A 439 0.83 24.06 34.10
CA THR A 439 0.96 25.41 34.67
C THR A 439 2.02 26.19 33.90
N ALA A 440 1.75 27.44 33.63
CA ALA A 440 2.70 28.35 33.02
C ALA A 440 2.71 29.68 33.79
N SER A 441 3.87 30.31 33.86
CA SER A 441 3.99 31.64 34.44
C SER A 441 4.89 32.53 33.57
N GLN A 442 4.54 33.80 33.47
CA GLN A 442 5.28 34.81 32.70
C GLN A 442 5.47 36.07 33.57
N GLY A 443 6.66 36.68 33.49
CA GLY A 443 7.01 37.87 34.21
C GLY A 443 7.71 37.60 35.57
N GLU A 444 8.30 38.62 36.16
CA GLU A 444 9.00 38.57 37.45
C GLU A 444 8.37 39.50 38.49
N GLY A 445 8.53 39.23 39.80
CA GLY A 445 8.01 40.04 40.87
C GLY A 445 6.49 40.23 40.82
N ASP A 446 6.03 41.45 41.11
CA ASP A 446 4.59 41.81 41.13
C ASP A 446 3.90 41.75 39.75
N ALA A 447 4.67 41.68 38.66
CA ALA A 447 4.16 41.55 37.30
C ALA A 447 4.00 40.06 36.87
N ARG A 448 4.25 39.10 37.72
CA ARG A 448 4.14 37.69 37.44
C ARG A 448 2.69 37.28 37.24
N ARG A 449 2.38 36.78 36.06
CA ARG A 449 1.08 36.17 35.74
C ARG A 449 1.29 34.65 35.66
N SER A 450 0.42 33.90 36.31
CA SER A 450 0.44 32.44 36.29
C SER A 450 -0.95 31.92 35.86
N GLY A 451 -0.96 30.88 35.08
CA GLY A 451 -2.18 30.17 34.65
C GLY A 451 -1.99 28.67 34.84
N ALA A 452 -3.11 27.98 34.97
CA ALA A 452 -3.14 26.53 35.01
C ALA A 452 -4.32 26.04 34.13
N MET A 453 -4.10 24.93 33.42
CA MET A 453 -5.13 24.28 32.64
C MET A 453 -5.05 22.77 32.79
N VAL A 454 -6.19 22.10 32.59
CA VAL A 454 -6.24 20.65 32.48
C VAL A 454 -6.01 20.27 31.01
N ALA A 455 -5.03 19.42 30.75
CA ALA A 455 -4.73 18.90 29.44
C ALA A 455 -4.87 17.37 29.43
N SER A 456 -5.58 16.84 28.47
CA SER A 456 -5.73 15.40 28.23
C SER A 456 -4.80 14.90 27.13
N TRP A 457 -4.19 15.81 26.39
CA TRP A 457 -3.26 15.47 25.31
C TRP A 457 -1.90 16.11 25.55
N VAL A 458 -1.03 15.34 26.17
CA VAL A 458 0.38 15.66 26.43
C VAL A 458 1.20 14.56 25.82
N ALA A 459 2.06 14.88 24.87
CA ALA A 459 2.94 13.92 24.21
C ALA A 459 4.39 14.38 24.30
N GLN A 460 5.30 13.42 24.32
CA GLN A 460 6.71 13.71 24.25
C GLN A 460 7.07 14.21 22.84
N ALA A 461 7.66 15.40 22.77
CA ALA A 461 8.04 16.03 21.52
C ALA A 461 9.53 15.84 21.18
N SER A 462 10.39 15.60 22.17
CA SER A 462 11.82 15.43 21.98
C SER A 462 12.46 14.70 23.17
N PHE A 463 13.50 13.93 22.91
CA PHE A 463 14.33 13.27 23.92
C PHE A 463 15.58 14.08 24.27
N ARG A 464 16.11 14.83 23.31
CA ARG A 464 17.32 15.65 23.52
C ARG A 464 17.21 16.97 22.75
N PRO A 465 17.04 18.10 23.45
CA PRO A 465 16.65 18.19 24.85
C PRO A 465 15.26 17.60 25.11
N PRO A 466 14.93 17.17 26.36
CA PRO A 466 13.61 16.68 26.70
C PRO A 466 12.56 17.76 26.44
N GLY A 467 11.51 17.42 25.71
CA GLY A 467 10.42 18.32 25.35
C GLY A 467 9.07 17.63 25.38
N LEU A 468 8.05 18.40 25.71
CA LEU A 468 6.66 17.96 25.69
C LEU A 468 5.86 18.81 24.69
N SER A 469 4.98 18.17 23.96
CA SER A 469 3.94 18.80 23.16
C SER A 469 2.63 18.75 23.93
N VAL A 470 1.96 19.87 24.05
CA VAL A 470 0.65 19.98 24.71
C VAL A 470 -0.32 20.61 23.72
N ALA A 471 -1.41 19.90 23.41
CA ALA A 471 -2.47 20.48 22.60
C ALA A 471 -3.32 21.43 23.43
N VAL A 472 -3.38 22.69 23.03
CA VAL A 472 -4.14 23.76 23.71
C VAL A 472 -5.20 24.27 22.73
N ALA A 473 -6.47 24.28 23.15
CA ALA A 473 -7.52 24.92 22.39
C ALA A 473 -7.23 26.44 22.29
N LYS A 474 -7.48 27.01 21.13
CA LYS A 474 -7.40 28.45 20.92
C LYS A 474 -8.82 29.00 21.17
N ASP A 475 -8.99 29.76 22.24
CA ASP A 475 -10.22 30.53 22.52
C ASP A 475 -10.45 31.64 21.47
#